data_d7fc2a085e85aaaae6497c9179f76efe
#
_entry.id   d7fc2a085e85aaaae6497c9179f76efe
#
_cell.length_a   1.000
_cell.length_b   1.000
_cell.length_c   1.000
_cell.angle_alpha   90.00
_cell.angle_beta   90.00
_cell.angle_gamma   90.00
#
_symmetry.space_group_name_H-M   'P 1'
#
loop_
_entity.id
_entity.type
_entity.pdbx_description
1 polymer ?
#
loop_
_entity_poly.entity_id
_entity_poly.type
_entity_poly.pdbx_seq_one_letter_code
_entity_poly.pdbx_strand_id
1 'polypeptide(L)'
;TSDLTGERGSLMGAIEGLLEAQYQVLREHGHSPSEAFNETVEELTQSLGPLFGEKGMDWMYANCSTTAQRGALDWRPRFKAAILPVMEWLYSSVESGNEAQISIDKNSQPDYREKLNAELKAMHDMEMWRAGETVRKLRPENN
;
A
#
# COMPACT_ATOMS: atom_id res chain seq x y z
N THR A 1 12.71 5.73 16.67
CA THR A 1 11.22 5.66 16.80
C THR A 1 10.56 6.06 15.50
N SER A 2 10.90 7.21 14.92
CA SER A 2 10.29 7.73 13.68
C SER A 2 10.47 6.78 12.49
N ASP A 3 11.66 6.23 12.31
CA ASP A 3 12.00 5.29 11.24
C ASP A 3 11.15 4.00 11.32
N LEU A 4 11.12 3.37 12.50
CA LEU A 4 10.29 2.18 12.71
C LEU A 4 8.81 2.45 12.49
N THR A 5 8.31 3.60 12.93
CA THR A 5 6.92 4.00 12.71
C THR A 5 6.65 4.26 11.23
N GLY A 6 7.57 4.94 10.55
CA GLY A 6 7.47 5.26 9.13
C GLY A 6 7.43 4.03 8.24
N GLU A 7 8.42 3.16 8.33
CA GLU A 7 8.52 1.97 7.48
C GLU A 7 7.42 0.95 7.76
N ARG A 8 7.17 0.61 9.04
CA ARG A 8 6.13 -0.35 9.42
C ARG A 8 4.73 0.17 9.14
N GLY A 9 4.49 1.45 9.41
CA GLY A 9 3.18 2.09 9.25
C GLY A 9 2.94 2.60 7.85
N SER A 10 3.28 3.87 7.61
CA SER A 10 2.86 4.60 6.41
C SER A 10 3.47 4.09 5.11
N LEU A 11 4.79 3.82 5.11
CA LEU A 11 5.55 3.60 3.88
C LEU A 11 5.38 2.20 3.30
N MET A 12 5.13 1.21 4.13
CA MET A 12 4.99 -0.17 3.69
C MET A 12 3.66 -0.78 4.14
N GLY A 13 3.41 -0.90 5.45
CA GLY A 13 2.23 -1.57 5.95
C GLY A 13 0.90 -0.93 5.55
N ALA A 14 0.76 0.37 5.74
CA ALA A 14 -0.48 1.07 5.41
C ALA A 14 -0.75 1.12 3.91
N ILE A 15 0.28 1.32 3.09
CA ILE A 15 0.13 1.34 1.63
C ILE A 15 -0.33 -0.02 1.14
N GLU A 16 0.33 -1.11 1.53
CA GLU A 16 -0.09 -2.46 1.13
C GLU A 16 -1.51 -2.76 1.61
N GLY A 17 -1.81 -2.47 2.86
CA GLY A 17 -3.15 -2.69 3.41
C GLY A 17 -4.24 -1.91 2.67
N LEU A 18 -3.96 -0.67 2.25
CA LEU A 18 -4.87 0.13 1.43
C LEU A 18 -5.10 -0.50 0.06
N LEU A 19 -4.02 -0.94 -0.60
CA LEU A 19 -4.10 -1.57 -1.92
C LEU A 19 -4.89 -2.87 -1.85
N GLU A 20 -4.62 -3.72 -0.87
CA GLU A 20 -5.37 -4.97 -0.66
C GLU A 20 -6.86 -4.71 -0.42
N ALA A 21 -7.20 -3.75 0.43
CA ALA A 21 -8.59 -3.43 0.73
C ALA A 21 -9.35 -2.92 -0.51
N GLN A 22 -8.74 -2.02 -1.28
CA GLN A 22 -9.34 -1.50 -2.51
C GLN A 22 -9.53 -2.62 -3.54
N TYR A 23 -8.51 -3.45 -3.73
CA TYR A 23 -8.57 -4.58 -4.65
C TYR A 23 -9.71 -5.54 -4.27
N GLN A 24 -9.78 -5.90 -2.98
CA GLN A 24 -10.82 -6.79 -2.47
C GLN A 24 -12.22 -6.24 -2.75
N VAL A 25 -12.48 -4.98 -2.42
CA VAL A 25 -13.79 -4.34 -2.64
C VAL A 25 -14.16 -4.36 -4.12
N LEU A 26 -13.24 -4.02 -5.01
CA LEU A 26 -13.50 -4.05 -6.45
C LEU A 26 -13.83 -5.47 -6.94
N ARG A 27 -13.07 -6.47 -6.48
CA ARG A 27 -13.34 -7.87 -6.84
C ARG A 27 -14.69 -8.37 -6.33
N GLU A 28 -15.06 -8.02 -5.11
CA GLU A 28 -16.36 -8.36 -4.52
C GLU A 28 -17.54 -7.73 -5.28
N HIS A 29 -17.30 -6.57 -5.90
CA HIS A 29 -18.29 -5.88 -6.74
C HIS A 29 -18.21 -6.25 -8.24
N GLY A 30 -17.48 -7.29 -8.59
CA GLY A 30 -17.52 -7.91 -9.93
C GLY A 30 -16.52 -7.35 -10.95
N HIS A 31 -15.60 -6.46 -10.54
CA HIS A 31 -14.53 -6.02 -11.44
C HIS A 31 -13.54 -7.17 -11.70
N SER A 32 -12.98 -7.22 -12.90
CA SER A 32 -11.98 -8.23 -13.24
C SER A 32 -10.67 -8.00 -12.46
N PRO A 33 -9.80 -9.04 -12.31
CA PRO A 33 -8.51 -8.86 -11.67
C PRO A 33 -7.66 -7.76 -12.30
N SER A 34 -7.64 -7.65 -13.63
CA SER A 34 -6.86 -6.62 -14.34
C SER A 34 -7.41 -5.21 -14.11
N GLU A 35 -8.73 -5.03 -14.13
CA GLU A 35 -9.37 -3.75 -13.79
C GLU A 35 -9.09 -3.35 -12.35
N ALA A 36 -9.30 -4.29 -11.41
CA ALA A 36 -9.07 -4.03 -10.00
C ALA A 36 -7.60 -3.67 -9.72
N PHE A 37 -6.65 -4.34 -10.36
CA PHE A 37 -5.23 -4.00 -10.25
C PHE A 37 -4.92 -2.62 -10.85
N ASN A 38 -5.48 -2.30 -12.00
CA ASN A 38 -5.27 -1.00 -12.64
C ASN A 38 -5.72 0.17 -11.75
N GLU A 39 -6.92 0.08 -11.19
CA GLU A 39 -7.50 1.09 -10.31
C GLU A 39 -6.90 1.12 -8.89
N THR A 40 -6.05 0.17 -8.57
CA THR A 40 -5.44 0.05 -7.24
C THR A 40 -3.95 0.38 -7.28
N VAL A 41 -3.20 -0.29 -8.13
CA VAL A 41 -1.74 -0.23 -8.15
C VAL A 41 -1.19 0.51 -9.38
N GLU A 42 -1.65 0.14 -10.58
CA GLU A 42 -1.02 0.60 -11.83
C GLU A 42 -1.11 2.11 -12.01
N GLU A 43 -2.27 2.70 -11.83
CA GLU A 43 -2.42 4.15 -11.93
C GLU A 43 -1.65 4.89 -10.83
N LEU A 44 -1.62 4.34 -9.62
CA LEU A 44 -0.85 4.93 -8.53
C LEU A 44 0.64 5.00 -8.87
N THR A 45 1.21 3.89 -9.35
CA THR A 45 2.65 3.79 -9.57
C THR A 45 3.11 4.40 -10.88
N GLN A 46 2.31 4.32 -11.96
CA GLN A 46 2.70 4.78 -13.28
C GLN A 46 2.25 6.20 -13.61
N SER A 47 1.16 6.69 -13.00
CA SER A 47 0.60 8.00 -13.29
C SER A 47 0.67 8.96 -12.11
N LEU A 48 0.03 8.61 -11.00
CA LEU A 48 -0.14 9.53 -9.87
C LEU A 48 1.11 9.66 -9.00
N GLY A 49 1.80 8.55 -8.74
CA GLY A 49 3.02 8.54 -7.93
C GLY A 49 4.11 9.46 -8.46
N PRO A 50 4.45 9.42 -9.77
CA PRO A 50 5.39 10.36 -10.38
C PRO A 50 5.00 11.83 -10.19
N LEU A 51 3.73 12.19 -10.35
CA LEU A 51 3.23 13.55 -10.12
C LEU A 51 3.40 13.97 -8.66
N PHE A 52 2.99 13.10 -7.74
CA PHE A 52 3.15 13.32 -6.31
C PHE A 52 4.62 13.52 -5.93
N GLY A 53 5.51 12.65 -6.43
CA GLY A 53 6.95 12.73 -6.16
C GLY A 53 7.62 13.97 -6.73
N GLU A 54 7.11 14.54 -7.82
CA GLU A 54 7.69 15.72 -8.46
C GLU A 54 7.42 17.00 -7.70
N LYS A 55 6.16 17.31 -7.35
CA LYS A 55 5.76 18.60 -6.78
C LYS A 55 4.78 18.52 -5.61
N GLY A 56 4.51 17.32 -5.10
CA GLY A 56 3.62 17.13 -3.96
C GLY A 56 2.18 16.78 -4.31
N MET A 57 1.40 16.53 -3.27
CA MET A 57 0.06 15.96 -3.40
C MET A 57 -0.96 16.94 -3.99
N ASP A 58 -0.90 18.20 -3.63
CA ASP A 58 -1.77 19.26 -4.16
C ASP A 58 -1.55 19.46 -5.66
N TRP A 59 -0.31 19.42 -6.10
CA TRP A 59 0.02 19.50 -7.52
C TRP A 59 -0.47 18.26 -8.28
N MET A 60 -0.33 17.08 -7.71
CA MET A 60 -0.92 15.86 -8.28
C MET A 60 -2.43 16.02 -8.44
N TYR A 61 -3.14 16.48 -7.41
CA TYR A 61 -4.58 16.74 -7.49
C TYR A 61 -4.92 17.73 -8.59
N ALA A 62 -4.17 18.81 -8.70
CA ALA A 62 -4.40 19.87 -9.72
C ALA A 62 -4.23 19.36 -11.15
N ASN A 63 -3.46 18.27 -11.36
CA ASN A 63 -3.24 17.65 -12.66
C ASN A 63 -4.20 16.49 -12.97
N CYS A 64 -5.21 16.28 -12.13
CA CYS A 64 -6.26 15.29 -12.35
C CYS A 64 -7.57 15.96 -12.78
N SER A 65 -8.57 15.16 -13.15
CA SER A 65 -9.90 15.70 -13.49
C SER A 65 -10.53 16.40 -12.28
N THR A 66 -11.41 17.38 -12.55
CA THR A 66 -12.13 18.09 -11.48
C THR A 66 -12.97 17.17 -10.60
N THR A 67 -13.49 16.10 -11.17
CA THR A 67 -14.23 15.06 -10.42
C THR A 67 -13.31 14.32 -9.44
N ALA A 68 -12.12 13.92 -9.90
CA ALA A 68 -11.14 13.26 -9.05
C ALA A 68 -10.64 14.19 -7.93
N GLN A 69 -10.34 15.45 -8.26
CA GLN A 69 -9.94 16.47 -7.28
C GLN A 69 -10.98 16.62 -6.16
N ARG A 70 -12.25 16.79 -6.54
CA ARG A 70 -13.33 16.96 -5.56
C ARG A 70 -13.49 15.73 -4.68
N GLY A 71 -13.53 14.57 -5.30
CA GLY A 71 -13.65 13.30 -4.56
C GLY A 71 -12.50 13.08 -3.58
N ALA A 72 -11.26 13.29 -4.02
CA ALA A 72 -10.08 13.13 -3.19
C ALA A 72 -10.09 14.08 -1.97
N LEU A 73 -10.45 15.34 -2.17
CA LEU A 73 -10.57 16.31 -1.07
C LEU A 73 -11.66 15.92 -0.06
N ASP A 74 -12.75 15.32 -0.53
CA ASP A 74 -13.87 14.91 0.33
C ASP A 74 -13.56 13.62 1.10
N TRP A 75 -12.84 12.68 0.48
CA TRP A 75 -12.53 11.39 1.10
C TRP A 75 -11.28 11.41 1.97
N ARG A 76 -10.32 12.28 1.69
CA ARG A 76 -9.09 12.42 2.48
C ARG A 76 -9.31 12.49 4.00
N PRO A 77 -10.19 13.35 4.51
CA PRO A 77 -10.41 13.43 5.97
C PRO A 77 -11.04 12.16 6.55
N ARG A 78 -11.83 11.43 5.77
CA ARG A 78 -12.45 10.16 6.20
C ARG A 78 -11.38 9.08 6.37
N PHE A 79 -10.48 8.93 5.42
CA PHE A 79 -9.35 8.01 5.53
C PHE A 79 -8.43 8.39 6.68
N LYS A 80 -8.11 9.67 6.83
CA LYS A 80 -7.30 10.15 7.96
C LYS A 80 -7.92 9.76 9.30
N ALA A 81 -9.21 10.00 9.49
CA ALA A 81 -9.92 9.65 10.71
C ALA A 81 -9.90 8.14 11.01
N ALA A 82 -10.04 7.31 9.98
CA ALA A 82 -10.01 5.86 10.12
C ALA A 82 -8.62 5.31 10.47
N ILE A 83 -7.56 5.90 9.89
CA ILE A 83 -6.18 5.43 10.06
C ILE A 83 -5.54 5.97 11.34
N LEU A 84 -5.91 7.17 11.78
CA LEU A 84 -5.27 7.82 12.93
C LEU A 84 -5.18 6.95 14.19
N PRO A 85 -6.22 6.24 14.63
CA PRO A 85 -6.12 5.35 15.78
C PRO A 85 -5.11 4.21 15.60
N VAL A 86 -4.98 3.68 14.39
CA VAL A 86 -4.01 2.63 14.07
C VAL A 86 -2.59 3.16 14.14
N MET A 87 -2.37 4.38 13.65
CA MET A 87 -1.05 5.05 13.72
C MET A 87 -0.65 5.36 15.17
N GLU A 88 -1.59 5.81 16.00
CA GLU A 88 -1.35 6.03 17.44
C GLU A 88 -1.00 4.71 18.16
N TRP A 89 -1.72 3.65 17.84
CA TRP A 89 -1.42 2.32 18.38
C TRP A 89 -0.02 1.84 17.98
N LEU A 90 0.32 1.94 16.69
CA LEU A 90 1.67 1.60 16.21
C LEU A 90 2.74 2.43 16.91
N TYR A 91 2.54 3.76 17.01
CA TYR A 91 3.52 4.63 17.67
C TYR A 91 3.76 4.20 19.12
N SER A 92 2.70 3.93 19.88
CA SER A 92 2.78 3.46 21.27
C SER A 92 3.53 2.12 21.37
N SER A 93 3.29 1.21 20.43
CA SER A 93 3.99 -0.09 20.38
C SER A 93 5.48 0.07 20.08
N VAL A 94 5.84 1.01 19.19
CA VAL A 94 7.24 1.34 18.90
C VAL A 94 7.91 2.01 20.10
N GLU A 95 7.25 2.99 20.71
CA GLU A 95 7.78 3.74 21.84
C GLU A 95 8.03 2.86 23.06
N SER A 96 7.17 1.90 23.31
CA SER A 96 7.33 0.92 24.41
C SER A 96 8.44 -0.12 24.17
N GLY A 97 9.02 -0.18 22.97
CA GLY A 97 10.00 -1.18 22.57
C GLY A 97 9.40 -2.52 22.11
N ASN A 98 8.08 -2.65 22.14
CA ASN A 98 7.40 -3.91 21.78
C ASN A 98 7.66 -4.31 20.33
N GLU A 99 7.65 -3.38 19.39
CA GLU A 99 7.91 -3.67 17.97
C GLU A 99 9.35 -4.14 17.73
N ALA A 100 10.32 -3.54 18.40
CA ALA A 100 11.71 -4.00 18.35
C ALA A 100 11.86 -5.40 18.93
N GLN A 101 11.19 -5.69 20.04
CA GLN A 101 11.23 -7.01 20.68
C GLN A 101 10.62 -8.09 19.77
N ILE A 102 9.49 -7.82 19.14
CA ILE A 102 8.87 -8.74 18.16
C ILE A 102 9.86 -9.08 17.04
N SER A 103 10.57 -8.08 16.50
CA SER A 103 11.54 -8.29 15.45
C SER A 103 12.72 -9.16 15.93
N ILE A 104 13.25 -8.88 17.11
CA ILE A 104 14.32 -9.66 17.71
C ILE A 104 13.88 -11.11 17.92
N ASP A 105 12.71 -11.32 18.50
CA ASP A 105 12.18 -12.66 18.78
C ASP A 105 11.97 -13.48 17.51
N LYS A 106 11.40 -12.90 16.49
CA LYS A 106 11.18 -13.57 15.19
C LYS A 106 12.49 -13.84 14.46
N ASN A 107 13.38 -12.85 14.40
CA ASN A 107 14.62 -12.95 13.62
C ASN A 107 15.71 -13.78 14.29
N SER A 108 15.59 -14.07 15.59
CA SER A 108 16.50 -14.95 16.31
C SER A 108 16.17 -16.44 16.18
N GLN A 109 15.04 -16.78 15.58
CA GLN A 109 14.68 -18.18 15.32
C GLN A 109 15.61 -18.78 14.26
N PRO A 110 16.04 -20.05 14.40
CA PRO A 110 16.95 -20.68 13.42
C PRO A 110 16.40 -20.73 11.99
N ASP A 111 15.09 -20.81 11.86
CA ASP A 111 14.36 -20.92 10.59
C ASP A 111 13.70 -19.60 10.15
N TYR A 112 14.14 -18.45 10.70
CA TYR A 112 13.47 -17.17 10.43
C TYR A 112 13.43 -16.81 8.95
N ARG A 113 14.50 -17.12 8.20
CA ARG A 113 14.54 -16.82 6.76
C ARG A 113 13.55 -17.66 5.98
N GLU A 114 13.37 -18.91 6.31
CA GLU A 114 12.39 -19.79 5.68
C GLU A 114 10.97 -19.28 5.94
N LYS A 115 10.68 -18.91 7.20
CA LYS A 115 9.38 -18.34 7.59
C LYS A 115 9.11 -17.02 6.89
N LEU A 116 10.07 -16.10 6.87
CA LEU A 116 9.95 -14.81 6.17
C LEU A 116 9.72 -15.01 4.67
N ASN A 117 10.51 -15.89 4.05
CA ASN A 117 10.36 -16.17 2.62
C ASN A 117 9.00 -16.79 2.29
N ALA A 118 8.45 -17.62 3.18
CA ALA A 118 7.11 -18.17 3.03
C ALA A 118 6.02 -17.09 3.09
N GLU A 119 6.14 -16.13 4.00
CA GLU A 119 5.21 -15.00 4.09
C GLU A 119 5.31 -14.08 2.86
N LEU A 120 6.52 -13.78 2.41
CA LEU A 120 6.73 -12.97 1.19
C LEU A 120 6.22 -13.70 -0.06
N LYS A 121 6.42 -15.02 -0.13
CA LYS A 121 5.86 -15.83 -1.22
C LYS A 121 4.35 -15.83 -1.20
N ALA A 122 3.72 -15.94 -0.04
CA ALA A 122 2.27 -15.89 0.08
C ALA A 122 1.73 -14.53 -0.41
N MET A 123 2.40 -13.43 -0.10
CA MET A 123 2.07 -12.11 -0.64
C MET A 123 2.24 -12.08 -2.16
N HIS A 124 3.36 -12.57 -2.69
CA HIS A 124 3.62 -12.63 -4.14
C HIS A 124 2.54 -13.43 -4.88
N ASP A 125 2.05 -14.52 -4.27
CA ASP A 125 1.05 -15.42 -4.86
C ASP A 125 -0.39 -14.89 -4.76
N MET A 126 -0.64 -13.77 -4.09
CA MET A 126 -1.96 -13.13 -4.04
C MET A 126 -2.45 -12.79 -5.45
N GLU A 127 -3.75 -12.94 -5.68
CA GLU A 127 -4.37 -12.65 -6.99
C GLU A 127 -4.01 -11.25 -7.49
N MET A 128 -4.01 -10.26 -6.62
CA MET A 128 -3.69 -8.87 -6.96
C MET A 128 -2.29 -8.75 -7.60
N TRP A 129 -1.26 -9.37 -7.00
CA TRP A 129 0.10 -9.29 -7.53
C TRP A 129 0.32 -10.15 -8.76
N ARG A 130 -0.41 -11.26 -8.88
CA ARG A 130 -0.42 -12.08 -10.10
C ARG A 130 -1.11 -11.36 -11.27
N ALA A 131 -2.21 -10.67 -11.02
CA ALA A 131 -2.84 -9.79 -12.01
C ALA A 131 -1.88 -8.70 -12.48
N GLY A 132 -1.07 -8.16 -11.57
CA GLY A 132 -0.03 -7.17 -11.87
C GLY A 132 1.03 -7.66 -12.85
N GLU A 133 1.40 -8.92 -12.82
CA GLU A 133 2.34 -9.48 -13.82
C GLU A 133 1.80 -9.37 -15.24
N THR A 134 0.51 -9.65 -15.41
CA THR A 134 -0.15 -9.53 -16.72
C THR A 134 -0.25 -8.07 -17.16
N VAL A 135 -0.66 -7.17 -16.29
CA VAL A 135 -0.77 -5.73 -16.60
C VAL A 135 0.59 -5.14 -16.95
N ARG A 136 1.64 -5.46 -16.20
CA ARG A 136 3.01 -4.98 -16.50
C ARG A 136 3.53 -5.38 -17.87
N LYS A 137 3.13 -6.55 -18.37
CA LYS A 137 3.50 -6.99 -19.75
C LYS A 137 2.89 -6.12 -20.83
N LEU A 138 1.81 -5.41 -20.54
CA LEU A 138 1.12 -4.54 -21.48
C LEU A 138 1.65 -3.10 -21.49
N ARG A 139 2.63 -2.79 -20.65
CA ARG A 139 3.25 -1.45 -20.63
C ARG A 139 4.04 -1.20 -21.91
N PRO A 140 4.01 0.05 -22.43
CA PRO A 140 4.71 0.38 -23.70
C PRO A 140 6.18 0.02 -23.72
N GLU A 141 6.90 0.16 -22.60
CA GLU A 141 8.32 -0.17 -22.48
C GLU A 141 8.63 -1.67 -22.56
N ASN A 142 7.62 -2.53 -22.45
CA ASN A 142 7.74 -3.98 -22.48
C ASN A 142 7.24 -4.62 -23.80
N ASN A 143 6.82 -3.79 -24.79
CA ASN A 143 6.32 -4.23 -26.10
C ASN A 143 7.27 -3.86 -27.23
#